data_48c616b6b70a638a54eb0e9a7e96aede
#
_entry.id   48c616b6b70a638a54eb0e9a7e96aede
#
_cell.length_a   1.000
_cell.length_b   1.000
_cell.length_c   1.000
_cell.angle_alpha   90.00
_cell.angle_beta   90.00
_cell.angle_gamma   90.00
#
_symmetry.space_group_name_H-M   'P 1'
#
loop_
_entity.id
_entity.type
_entity.pdbx_description
1 polymer ?
#
loop_
_entity_poly.entity_id
_entity_poly.type
_entity_poly.pdbx_seq_one_letter_code
_entity_poly.pdbx_strand_id
1 'polypeptide(L)'
;MMPKALHIPLGITEIREPLIGALVNLRESGKHIGDEVLLNSTGPVTDLSMKSLLPCLGSVRILLIEPEVSEDNSGTSALDGEVRVSNPNPLHLLVQEAVDGRWKTVEEHHPATLSEALKVAEKLEITPYFDESMPIVPGGFTGILGYDLSRWTVPVLLSNNPSPGTILGILWRADAWMVHERESSQLSIVALEGHQWCTNPPIPEKVEFSSQNKSPGVVPESESDSDHARKVSTI
;
A
#
# COMPACT_ATOMS: atom_id res chain seq x y z
N MET A 1 12.87 -25.51 -2.69
CA MET A 1 14.08 -24.66 -2.80
C MET A 1 13.61 -23.25 -2.51
N MET A 2 14.27 -22.50 -1.60
CA MET A 2 13.90 -21.10 -1.36
C MET A 2 14.22 -20.27 -2.61
N PRO A 3 13.31 -19.40 -3.09
CA PRO A 3 13.62 -18.50 -4.19
C PRO A 3 14.75 -17.55 -3.79
N LYS A 4 15.48 -17.04 -4.78
CA LYS A 4 16.54 -16.06 -4.57
C LYS A 4 16.01 -14.67 -4.92
N ALA A 5 16.41 -13.65 -4.17
CA ALA A 5 16.24 -12.27 -4.57
C ALA A 5 17.45 -11.84 -5.42
N LEU A 6 17.18 -11.08 -6.48
CA LEU A 6 18.19 -10.51 -7.37
C LEU A 6 18.15 -8.98 -7.26
N HIS A 7 19.35 -8.37 -7.19
CA HIS A 7 19.51 -6.92 -7.29
C HIS A 7 20.22 -6.59 -8.61
N ILE A 8 19.55 -5.84 -9.47
CA ILE A 8 19.98 -5.56 -10.84
C ILE A 8 20.11 -4.05 -11.00
N PRO A 9 21.32 -3.48 -10.95
CA PRO A 9 21.54 -2.07 -11.23
C PRO A 9 21.16 -1.74 -12.69
N LEU A 10 20.39 -0.67 -12.89
CA LEU A 10 20.05 -0.13 -14.20
C LEU A 10 20.93 1.06 -14.59
N GLY A 11 21.63 1.65 -13.60
CA GLY A 11 22.52 2.79 -13.79
C GLY A 11 22.01 4.09 -13.18
N ILE A 12 22.67 5.19 -13.51
CA ILE A 12 22.32 6.54 -13.05
C ILE A 12 21.32 7.14 -14.05
N THR A 13 20.27 7.78 -13.54
CA THR A 13 19.26 8.44 -14.36
C THR A 13 19.32 9.96 -14.18
N GLU A 14 19.17 10.71 -15.29
CA GLU A 14 19.00 12.16 -15.29
C GLU A 14 17.51 12.57 -15.20
N ILE A 15 16.61 11.59 -15.24
CA ILE A 15 15.16 11.82 -15.15
C ILE A 15 14.83 12.20 -13.71
N ARG A 16 14.18 13.34 -13.51
CA ARG A 16 13.83 13.85 -12.17
C ARG A 16 12.89 12.92 -11.40
N GLU A 17 11.89 12.34 -12.08
CA GLU A 17 10.87 11.46 -11.50
C GLU A 17 10.83 10.13 -12.29
N PRO A 18 11.88 9.30 -12.19
CA PRO A 18 12.02 8.13 -13.06
C PRO A 18 10.93 7.09 -12.84
N LEU A 19 10.43 6.94 -11.60
CA LEU A 19 9.40 5.93 -11.31
C LEU A 19 8.03 6.32 -11.86
N ILE A 20 7.74 7.60 -12.02
CA ILE A 20 6.53 8.06 -12.73
C ILE A 20 6.63 7.67 -14.21
N GLY A 21 7.79 7.91 -14.83
CA GLY A 21 8.04 7.50 -16.22
C GLY A 21 7.92 5.98 -16.41
N ALA A 22 8.45 5.19 -15.48
CA ALA A 22 8.32 3.74 -15.50
C ALA A 22 6.85 3.28 -15.36
N LEU A 23 6.07 3.93 -14.49
CA LEU A 23 4.65 3.63 -14.32
C LEU A 23 3.84 3.96 -15.58
N VAL A 24 4.11 5.11 -16.24
CA VAL A 24 3.49 5.46 -17.53
C VAL A 24 3.80 4.41 -18.59
N ASN A 25 5.07 4.00 -18.70
CA ASN A 25 5.48 2.94 -19.63
C ASN A 25 4.74 1.61 -19.37
N LEU A 26 4.56 1.21 -18.10
CA LEU A 26 3.80 0.03 -17.74
C LEU A 26 2.34 0.11 -18.21
N ARG A 27 1.69 1.27 -18.07
CA ARG A 27 0.32 1.51 -18.53
C ARG A 27 0.21 1.39 -20.05
N GLU A 28 1.10 2.07 -20.78
CA GLU A 28 1.10 2.11 -22.24
C GLU A 28 1.43 0.75 -22.85
N SER A 29 2.28 -0.04 -22.20
CA SER A 29 2.63 -1.39 -22.66
C SER A 29 1.52 -2.43 -22.46
N GLY A 30 0.41 -2.08 -21.81
CA GLY A 30 -0.68 -3.01 -21.48
C GLY A 30 -0.30 -4.10 -20.47
N LYS A 31 0.86 -4.00 -19.82
CA LYS A 31 1.37 -4.94 -18.80
C LYS A 31 0.85 -4.65 -17.41
N HIS A 32 -0.11 -3.76 -17.30
CA HIS A 32 -0.65 -3.27 -16.05
C HIS A 32 -1.88 -4.07 -15.62
N ILE A 33 -1.96 -4.46 -14.34
CA ILE A 33 -3.04 -5.31 -13.80
C ILE A 33 -4.16 -4.49 -13.12
N GLY A 34 -4.18 -3.17 -13.29
CA GLY A 34 -5.24 -2.30 -12.78
C GLY A 34 -4.96 -1.67 -11.42
N ASP A 35 -4.19 -2.29 -10.53
CA ASP A 35 -3.81 -1.70 -9.26
C ASP A 35 -2.44 -1.01 -9.40
N GLU A 36 -2.30 0.19 -8.85
CA GLU A 36 -1.06 0.97 -8.89
C GLU A 36 -0.71 1.51 -7.51
N VAL A 37 0.54 1.34 -7.12
CA VAL A 37 1.12 1.98 -5.94
C VAL A 37 2.45 2.59 -6.35
N LEU A 38 2.67 3.83 -5.96
CA LEU A 38 3.94 4.51 -6.11
C LEU A 38 4.29 5.17 -4.78
N LEU A 39 5.35 4.71 -4.16
CA LEU A 39 5.90 5.32 -2.95
C LEU A 39 6.95 6.33 -3.37
N ASN A 40 6.49 7.51 -3.79
CA ASN A 40 7.36 8.57 -4.30
C ASN A 40 7.73 9.56 -3.20
N SER A 41 9.01 9.61 -2.88
CA SER A 41 9.56 10.61 -1.96
C SER A 41 9.85 11.90 -2.73
N THR A 42 9.23 13.00 -2.30
CA THR A 42 9.42 14.34 -2.89
C THR A 42 10.05 15.29 -1.86
N GLY A 43 10.48 16.48 -2.32
CA GLY A 43 11.10 17.47 -1.44
C GLY A 43 12.59 17.21 -1.16
N PRO A 44 13.16 17.78 -0.09
CA PRO A 44 14.56 17.59 0.28
C PRO A 44 14.87 16.12 0.58
N VAL A 45 16.10 15.69 0.27
CA VAL A 45 16.59 14.36 0.64
C VAL A 45 16.87 14.37 2.15
N THR A 46 16.21 13.49 2.87
CA THR A 46 16.37 13.26 4.31
C THR A 46 16.47 11.77 4.57
N ASP A 47 16.81 11.35 5.77
CA ASP A 47 16.90 9.94 6.16
C ASP A 47 15.58 9.17 5.90
N LEU A 48 14.43 9.87 5.93
CA LEU A 48 13.11 9.29 5.68
C LEU A 48 12.69 9.33 4.20
N SER A 49 13.42 10.08 3.35
CA SER A 49 13.06 10.31 1.93
C SER A 49 14.19 9.96 0.96
N MET A 50 15.08 9.05 1.35
CA MET A 50 16.25 8.67 0.53
C MET A 50 15.88 7.90 -0.73
N LYS A 51 14.75 7.18 -0.71
CA LYS A 51 14.35 6.28 -1.80
C LYS A 51 12.93 6.56 -2.25
N SER A 52 12.68 6.37 -3.53
CA SER A 52 11.35 6.19 -4.11
C SER A 52 11.23 4.75 -4.60
N LEU A 53 10.04 4.17 -4.49
CA LEU A 53 9.81 2.75 -4.73
C LEU A 53 8.58 2.56 -5.61
N LEU A 54 8.71 1.74 -6.65
CA LEU A 54 7.60 1.28 -7.49
C LEU A 54 7.51 -0.25 -7.37
N PRO A 55 6.49 -0.79 -6.67
CA PRO A 55 6.29 -2.24 -6.60
C PRO A 55 5.64 -2.77 -7.88
N CYS A 56 5.98 -4.00 -8.22
CA CYS A 56 5.21 -4.81 -9.16
C CYS A 56 4.10 -5.52 -8.40
N LEU A 57 2.87 -5.08 -8.58
CA LEU A 57 1.69 -5.59 -7.91
C LEU A 57 0.97 -6.56 -8.85
N GLY A 58 1.29 -7.81 -8.82
CA GLY A 58 0.76 -8.64 -9.89
C GLY A 58 0.33 -10.04 -9.53
N SER A 59 0.57 -10.51 -8.32
CA SER A 59 0.34 -11.91 -8.02
C SER A 59 -0.77 -12.15 -7.00
N VAL A 60 -0.70 -11.50 -5.86
CA VAL A 60 -1.63 -11.70 -4.73
C VAL A 60 -1.97 -10.36 -4.11
N ARG A 61 -3.26 -10.19 -3.75
CA ARG A 61 -3.68 -9.10 -2.86
C ARG A 61 -4.63 -9.59 -1.77
N ILE A 62 -4.68 -8.85 -0.68
CA ILE A 62 -5.58 -9.07 0.44
C ILE A 62 -6.44 -7.83 0.61
N LEU A 63 -7.75 -8.02 0.65
CA LEU A 63 -8.71 -6.98 0.99
C LEU A 63 -9.17 -7.19 2.43
N LEU A 64 -9.13 -6.12 3.23
CA LEU A 64 -9.73 -6.05 4.54
C LEU A 64 -11.02 -5.24 4.41
N ILE A 65 -12.15 -5.84 4.74
CA ILE A 65 -13.47 -5.31 4.42
C ILE A 65 -14.29 -5.20 5.71
N GLU A 66 -15.09 -4.14 5.80
CA GLU A 66 -16.09 -3.97 6.86
C GLU A 66 -17.08 -5.12 6.81
N PRO A 67 -17.26 -5.89 7.90
CA PRO A 67 -18.17 -7.01 7.93
C PRO A 67 -19.64 -6.57 7.83
N GLU A 68 -20.50 -7.47 7.38
CA GLU A 68 -21.93 -7.27 7.48
C GLU A 68 -22.35 -7.24 8.96
N VAL A 69 -23.32 -6.39 9.27
CA VAL A 69 -23.87 -6.30 10.62
C VAL A 69 -24.76 -7.54 10.82
N SER A 70 -24.36 -8.45 11.69
CA SER A 70 -25.27 -9.54 12.10
C SER A 70 -26.42 -8.95 12.91
N GLU A 71 -27.66 -9.25 12.54
CA GLU A 71 -28.88 -8.78 13.22
C GLU A 71 -28.87 -9.12 14.72
N ASP A 72 -28.15 -10.16 15.14
CA ASP A 72 -28.06 -10.61 16.52
C ASP A 72 -27.25 -9.66 17.45
N ASN A 73 -26.47 -8.73 16.91
CA ASN A 73 -25.67 -7.78 17.69
C ASN A 73 -26.30 -6.37 17.81
N SER A 74 -27.54 -6.16 17.40
CA SER A 74 -28.26 -4.90 17.56
C SER A 74 -28.66 -4.56 19.01
N GLY A 75 -28.17 -5.30 19.98
CA GLY A 75 -28.36 -5.08 21.39
C GLY A 75 -27.54 -3.92 21.97
N THR A 76 -27.67 -2.71 21.41
CA THR A 76 -27.34 -1.48 22.14
C THR A 76 -28.45 -1.17 23.13
N SER A 77 -28.48 -1.91 24.24
CA SER A 77 -29.22 -1.48 25.42
C SER A 77 -28.46 -0.27 26.02
N ALA A 78 -28.87 0.91 25.62
CA ALA A 78 -28.50 2.15 26.28
C ALA A 78 -29.29 2.27 27.61
N LEU A 79 -28.98 1.40 28.57
CA LEU A 79 -29.40 1.54 29.95
C LEU A 79 -28.18 1.70 30.82
N ASP A 80 -28.09 2.82 31.51
CA ASP A 80 -27.10 3.18 32.51
C ASP A 80 -25.67 3.56 32.05
N GLY A 81 -25.52 4.63 31.26
CA GLY A 81 -24.30 5.44 31.29
C GLY A 81 -22.93 4.79 30.99
N GLU A 82 -22.85 3.48 30.96
CA GLU A 82 -21.67 2.71 30.55
C GLU A 82 -21.74 2.40 29.06
N VAL A 83 -20.93 3.10 28.28
CA VAL A 83 -20.73 2.75 26.87
C VAL A 83 -19.98 1.42 26.83
N ARG A 84 -20.67 0.32 26.72
CA ARG A 84 -20.03 -0.97 26.46
C ARG A 84 -19.49 -0.94 25.04
N VAL A 85 -18.17 -0.91 24.90
CA VAL A 85 -17.50 -1.14 23.64
C VAL A 85 -17.72 -2.61 23.30
N SER A 86 -18.68 -2.91 22.45
CA SER A 86 -18.83 -4.26 21.89
C SER A 86 -17.61 -4.53 21.00
N ASN A 87 -17.00 -5.70 21.11
CA ASN A 87 -16.01 -6.12 20.15
C ASN A 87 -16.62 -6.05 18.74
N PRO A 88 -15.92 -5.47 17.77
CA PRO A 88 -16.43 -5.45 16.41
C PRO A 88 -16.63 -6.89 15.90
N ASN A 89 -17.55 -7.08 14.96
CA ASN A 89 -17.67 -8.35 14.24
C ASN A 89 -16.30 -8.71 13.63
N PRO A 90 -15.98 -10.01 13.45
CA PRO A 90 -14.76 -10.41 12.77
C PRO A 90 -14.62 -9.69 11.43
N LEU A 91 -13.40 -9.23 11.11
CA LEU A 91 -13.09 -8.64 9.80
C LEU A 91 -13.46 -9.62 8.68
N HIS A 92 -13.94 -9.10 7.56
CA HIS A 92 -14.06 -9.88 6.34
C HIS A 92 -12.79 -9.71 5.52
N LEU A 93 -12.01 -10.78 5.35
CA LEU A 93 -10.74 -10.78 4.63
C LEU A 93 -10.84 -11.66 3.39
N LEU A 94 -10.52 -11.08 2.23
CA LEU A 94 -10.45 -11.80 0.97
C LEU A 94 -9.01 -11.88 0.48
N VAL A 95 -8.53 -13.08 0.19
CA VAL A 95 -7.30 -13.32 -0.57
C VAL A 95 -7.67 -13.45 -2.03
N GLN A 96 -7.02 -12.64 -2.87
CA GLN A 96 -7.27 -12.63 -4.30
C GLN A 96 -5.98 -12.86 -5.07
N GLU A 97 -6.06 -13.67 -6.12
CA GLU A 97 -4.99 -13.89 -7.09
C GLU A 97 -5.33 -13.27 -8.44
N ALA A 98 -4.31 -12.78 -9.13
CA ALA A 98 -4.45 -12.28 -10.48
C ALA A 98 -4.49 -13.45 -11.48
N VAL A 99 -5.63 -13.65 -12.14
CA VAL A 99 -5.83 -14.68 -13.16
C VAL A 99 -6.37 -13.99 -14.42
N ASP A 100 -5.68 -14.13 -15.54
CA ASP A 100 -6.07 -13.53 -16.84
C ASP A 100 -6.35 -12.02 -16.75
N GLY A 101 -5.51 -11.29 -16.01
CA GLY A 101 -5.62 -9.84 -15.84
C GLY A 101 -6.78 -9.39 -14.93
N ARG A 102 -7.39 -10.30 -14.17
CA ARG A 102 -8.48 -10.01 -13.23
C ARG A 102 -8.18 -10.58 -11.85
N TRP A 103 -8.63 -9.90 -10.82
CA TRP A 103 -8.58 -10.41 -9.47
C TRP A 103 -9.68 -11.44 -9.21
N LYS A 104 -9.29 -12.63 -8.75
CA LYS A 104 -10.20 -13.71 -8.37
C LYS A 104 -9.99 -14.06 -6.91
N THR A 105 -11.07 -14.09 -6.13
CA THR A 105 -11.02 -14.53 -4.74
C THR A 105 -10.74 -16.03 -4.70
N VAL A 106 -9.71 -16.42 -3.97
CA VAL A 106 -9.25 -17.81 -3.78
C VAL A 106 -9.43 -18.28 -2.36
N GLU A 107 -9.39 -17.37 -1.37
CA GLU A 107 -9.63 -17.67 0.03
C GLU A 107 -10.45 -16.55 0.69
N GLU A 108 -11.21 -16.92 1.70
CA GLU A 108 -12.00 -16.02 2.54
C GLU A 108 -11.77 -16.37 4.01
N HIS A 109 -11.55 -15.35 4.85
CA HIS A 109 -11.29 -15.50 6.27
C HIS A 109 -12.08 -14.46 7.08
N HIS A 110 -12.33 -14.78 8.35
CA HIS A 110 -13.02 -13.91 9.31
C HIS A 110 -12.18 -13.73 10.59
N PRO A 111 -11.02 -13.05 10.52
CA PRO A 111 -10.18 -12.85 11.68
C PRO A 111 -10.85 -11.94 12.72
N ALA A 112 -10.73 -12.31 13.99
CA ALA A 112 -11.29 -11.52 15.09
C ALA A 112 -10.45 -10.27 15.40
N THR A 113 -9.18 -10.27 15.02
CA THR A 113 -8.24 -9.17 15.27
C THR A 113 -7.44 -8.83 14.02
N LEU A 114 -6.92 -7.59 13.95
CA LEU A 114 -6.01 -7.19 12.87
C LEU A 114 -4.73 -8.03 12.88
N SER A 115 -4.24 -8.44 14.07
CA SER A 115 -3.07 -9.31 14.18
C SER A 115 -3.31 -10.69 13.53
N GLU A 116 -4.50 -11.26 13.65
CA GLU A 116 -4.86 -12.50 12.95
C GLU A 116 -4.96 -12.30 11.44
N ALA A 117 -5.50 -11.16 11.00
CA ALA A 117 -5.53 -10.81 9.58
C ALA A 117 -4.12 -10.70 9.00
N LEU A 118 -3.19 -10.05 9.70
CA LEU A 118 -1.79 -9.92 9.26
C LEU A 118 -1.05 -11.26 9.23
N LYS A 119 -1.42 -12.23 10.08
CA LYS A 119 -0.88 -13.61 9.99
C LYS A 119 -1.29 -14.32 8.71
N VAL A 120 -2.41 -13.97 8.09
CA VAL A 120 -2.77 -14.48 6.75
C VAL A 120 -1.80 -13.94 5.73
N ALA A 121 -1.48 -12.63 5.78
CA ALA A 121 -0.48 -12.03 4.91
C ALA A 121 0.90 -12.70 5.11
N GLU A 122 1.36 -12.85 6.34
CA GLU A 122 2.63 -13.50 6.68
C GLU A 122 2.77 -14.91 6.05
N LYS A 123 1.69 -15.70 6.02
CA LYS A 123 1.70 -17.04 5.40
C LYS A 123 1.83 -17.00 3.88
N LEU A 124 1.41 -15.92 3.26
CA LEU A 124 1.44 -15.72 1.81
C LEU A 124 2.71 -14.99 1.34
N GLU A 125 3.54 -14.51 2.28
CA GLU A 125 4.83 -13.93 1.96
C GLU A 125 5.77 -14.98 1.36
N ILE A 126 6.61 -14.51 0.44
CA ILE A 126 7.72 -15.27 -0.08
C ILE A 126 8.99 -14.73 0.57
N THR A 127 9.63 -15.54 1.42
CA THR A 127 10.91 -15.19 2.04
C THR A 127 12.04 -15.71 1.14
N PRO A 128 12.68 -14.84 0.32
CA PRO A 128 13.79 -15.27 -0.52
C PRO A 128 15.09 -15.35 0.26
N TYR A 129 16.07 -16.05 -0.29
CA TYR A 129 17.47 -15.83 0.08
C TYR A 129 17.93 -14.50 -0.54
N PHE A 130 18.47 -13.59 0.27
CA PHE A 130 18.88 -12.25 -0.17
C PHE A 130 20.20 -11.82 0.48
N ASP A 131 20.87 -10.85 -0.15
CA ASP A 131 22.05 -10.18 0.40
C ASP A 131 21.60 -9.03 1.30
N GLU A 132 22.22 -8.87 2.47
CA GLU A 132 21.88 -7.81 3.45
C GLU A 132 22.09 -6.38 2.88
N SER A 133 22.87 -6.22 1.82
CA SER A 133 23.07 -4.93 1.14
C SER A 133 21.91 -4.53 0.23
N MET A 134 20.92 -5.40 0.02
CA MET A 134 19.78 -5.06 -0.85
C MET A 134 18.96 -3.90 -0.30
N PRO A 135 18.56 -2.95 -1.15
CA PRO A 135 17.81 -1.78 -0.73
C PRO A 135 16.40 -2.08 -0.21
N ILE A 136 15.82 -3.22 -0.62
CA ILE A 136 14.52 -3.74 -0.20
C ILE A 136 14.47 -5.25 -0.48
N VAL A 137 13.60 -5.97 0.21
CA VAL A 137 13.40 -7.41 0.00
C VAL A 137 12.07 -7.63 -0.75
N PRO A 138 12.07 -8.36 -1.90
CA PRO A 138 10.84 -8.69 -2.62
C PRO A 138 10.11 -9.86 -1.95
N GLY A 139 8.81 -10.05 -2.27
CA GLY A 139 7.98 -11.14 -1.76
C GLY A 139 7.16 -10.80 -0.52
N GLY A 140 7.40 -9.64 0.12
CA GLY A 140 6.60 -9.11 1.21
C GLY A 140 5.39 -8.32 0.71
N PHE A 141 4.54 -7.91 1.65
CA PHE A 141 3.35 -7.11 1.36
C PHE A 141 3.61 -5.61 1.51
N THR A 142 3.02 -4.83 0.61
CA THR A 142 2.89 -3.37 0.70
C THR A 142 1.43 -3.00 0.55
N GLY A 143 1.00 -1.86 1.10
CA GLY A 143 -0.41 -1.49 0.97
C GLY A 143 -0.84 -0.30 1.80
N ILE A 144 -2.14 -0.18 1.96
CA ILE A 144 -2.81 0.87 2.69
C ILE A 144 -3.70 0.23 3.76
N LEU A 145 -3.56 0.69 5.00
CA LEU A 145 -4.42 0.34 6.11
C LEU A 145 -5.16 1.61 6.55
N GLY A 146 -6.49 1.59 6.44
CA GLY A 146 -7.35 2.68 6.86
C GLY A 146 -7.40 2.82 8.38
N TYR A 147 -7.64 4.04 8.86
CA TYR A 147 -7.73 4.33 10.30
C TYR A 147 -8.81 3.50 11.00
N ASP A 148 -9.91 3.19 10.32
CA ASP A 148 -11.03 2.41 10.85
C ASP A 148 -10.66 1.00 11.30
N LEU A 149 -9.54 0.45 10.81
CA LEU A 149 -8.97 -0.82 11.28
C LEU A 149 -8.50 -0.78 12.74
N SER A 150 -8.35 0.40 13.32
CA SER A 150 -8.01 0.56 14.74
C SER A 150 -8.98 -0.16 15.68
N ARG A 151 -10.25 -0.33 15.28
CA ARG A 151 -11.28 -1.06 16.04
C ARG A 151 -10.91 -2.52 16.35
N TRP A 152 -10.08 -3.14 15.51
CA TRP A 152 -9.59 -4.51 15.70
C TRP A 152 -8.22 -4.59 16.38
N THR A 153 -7.68 -3.45 16.82
CA THR A 153 -6.42 -3.36 17.56
C THR A 153 -6.60 -2.90 18.99
N VAL A 154 -7.42 -1.86 19.17
CA VAL A 154 -7.72 -1.25 20.48
C VAL A 154 -9.21 -0.91 20.54
N PRO A 155 -9.84 -0.91 21.73
CA PRO A 155 -11.23 -0.49 21.87
C PRO A 155 -11.34 1.02 21.60
N VAL A 156 -11.78 1.38 20.40
CA VAL A 156 -12.01 2.76 19.97
C VAL A 156 -13.48 2.94 19.61
N LEU A 157 -14.08 4.01 20.09
CA LEU A 157 -15.39 4.45 19.66
C LEU A 157 -15.23 5.34 18.43
N LEU A 158 -15.73 4.88 17.29
CA LEU A 158 -15.87 5.73 16.11
C LEU A 158 -17.23 6.41 16.14
N SER A 159 -17.25 7.70 15.83
CA SER A 159 -18.51 8.47 15.73
C SER A 159 -19.39 7.98 14.56
N ASN A 160 -18.76 7.47 13.50
CA ASN A 160 -19.42 6.90 12.34
C ASN A 160 -18.71 5.60 11.95
N ASN A 161 -19.44 4.50 11.91
CA ASN A 161 -18.92 3.25 11.39
C ASN A 161 -18.99 3.26 9.85
N PRO A 162 -17.98 2.72 9.16
CA PRO A 162 -18.07 2.48 7.72
C PRO A 162 -19.28 1.60 7.38
N SER A 163 -19.82 1.74 6.18
CA SER A 163 -20.87 0.86 5.69
C SER A 163 -20.33 -0.56 5.46
N PRO A 164 -21.15 -1.61 5.67
CA PRO A 164 -20.79 -2.97 5.32
C PRO A 164 -20.26 -3.08 3.88
N GLY A 165 -19.23 -3.88 3.67
CA GLY A 165 -18.59 -4.02 2.37
C GLY A 165 -17.57 -2.93 2.04
N THR A 166 -17.40 -1.89 2.88
CA THR A 166 -16.35 -0.88 2.68
C THR A 166 -14.97 -1.51 2.80
N ILE A 167 -14.09 -1.22 1.84
CA ILE A 167 -12.69 -1.64 1.90
C ILE A 167 -11.96 -0.78 2.93
N LEU A 168 -11.49 -1.41 3.99
CA LEU A 168 -10.75 -0.79 5.10
C LEU A 168 -9.25 -0.84 4.92
N GLY A 169 -8.76 -1.77 4.10
CA GLY A 169 -7.35 -1.89 3.78
C GLY A 169 -7.12 -2.79 2.59
N ILE A 170 -6.01 -2.55 1.92
CA ILE A 170 -5.55 -3.37 0.80
C ILE A 170 -4.06 -3.61 0.97
N LEU A 171 -3.66 -4.87 0.89
CA LEU A 171 -2.26 -5.29 0.88
C LEU A 171 -1.98 -6.04 -0.43
N TRP A 172 -0.88 -5.70 -1.11
CA TRP A 172 -0.42 -6.39 -2.30
C TRP A 172 0.94 -7.02 -2.05
N ARG A 173 1.15 -8.25 -2.50
CA ARG A 173 2.48 -8.85 -2.50
C ARG A 173 3.31 -8.28 -3.64
N ALA A 174 4.47 -7.75 -3.29
CA ALA A 174 5.40 -7.15 -4.24
C ALA A 174 6.54 -8.11 -4.56
N ASP A 175 6.42 -8.83 -5.66
CA ASP A 175 7.41 -9.82 -6.10
C ASP A 175 8.62 -9.18 -6.80
N ALA A 176 8.50 -7.90 -7.15
CA ALA A 176 9.58 -7.05 -7.65
C ALA A 176 9.37 -5.58 -7.28
N TRP A 177 10.49 -4.85 -7.24
CA TRP A 177 10.55 -3.43 -6.97
C TRP A 177 11.47 -2.73 -7.97
N MET A 178 11.06 -1.56 -8.47
CA MET A 178 12.00 -0.60 -9.01
C MET A 178 12.34 0.39 -7.90
N VAL A 179 13.62 0.59 -7.67
CA VAL A 179 14.16 1.45 -6.61
C VAL A 179 14.91 2.61 -7.23
N HIS A 180 14.57 3.82 -6.84
CA HIS A 180 15.33 5.03 -7.17
C HIS A 180 15.95 5.58 -5.90
N GLU A 181 17.29 5.55 -5.82
CA GLU A 181 18.06 6.19 -4.76
C GLU A 181 18.26 7.66 -5.12
N ARG A 182 17.62 8.55 -4.40
CA ARG A 182 17.47 9.96 -4.75
C ARG A 182 18.79 10.74 -4.65
N GLU A 183 19.65 10.40 -3.71
CA GLU A 183 20.95 11.08 -3.51
C GLU A 183 21.93 10.77 -4.64
N SER A 184 22.04 9.51 -5.01
CA SER A 184 22.95 9.03 -6.07
C SER A 184 22.33 9.04 -7.46
N SER A 185 21.01 9.29 -7.55
CA SER A 185 20.21 9.13 -8.78
C SER A 185 20.31 7.72 -9.38
N GLN A 186 20.65 6.73 -8.57
CA GLN A 186 20.80 5.35 -9.01
C GLN A 186 19.44 4.67 -9.12
N LEU A 187 19.23 3.97 -10.24
CA LEU A 187 18.04 3.18 -10.50
C LEU A 187 18.41 1.70 -10.51
N SER A 188 17.58 0.89 -9.88
CA SER A 188 17.77 -0.56 -9.83
C SER A 188 16.45 -1.32 -9.78
N ILE A 189 16.51 -2.61 -10.12
CA ILE A 189 15.45 -3.58 -9.88
C ILE A 189 15.87 -4.51 -8.76
N VAL A 190 14.94 -4.79 -7.85
CA VAL A 190 15.05 -5.87 -6.87
C VAL A 190 13.86 -6.80 -7.07
N ALA A 191 14.10 -8.06 -7.41
CA ALA A 191 13.03 -8.97 -7.78
C ALA A 191 13.32 -10.41 -7.35
N LEU A 192 12.27 -11.21 -7.21
CA LEU A 192 12.41 -12.66 -7.09
C LEU A 192 13.00 -13.24 -8.38
N GLU A 193 13.88 -14.21 -8.25
CA GLU A 193 14.49 -14.93 -9.38
C GLU A 193 13.41 -15.50 -10.29
N GLY A 194 13.54 -15.26 -11.60
CA GLY A 194 12.55 -15.65 -12.60
C GLY A 194 11.43 -14.65 -12.83
N HIS A 195 11.34 -13.58 -12.03
CA HIS A 195 10.38 -12.51 -12.29
C HIS A 195 10.70 -11.77 -13.60
N GLN A 196 9.66 -11.40 -14.36
CA GLN A 196 9.82 -10.76 -15.69
C GLN A 196 10.67 -9.47 -15.66
N TRP A 197 10.67 -8.71 -14.57
CA TRP A 197 11.50 -7.50 -14.45
C TRP A 197 13.00 -7.78 -14.36
N CYS A 198 13.41 -9.03 -14.10
CA CYS A 198 14.82 -9.40 -14.17
C CYS A 198 15.41 -9.33 -15.59
N THR A 199 14.55 -9.53 -16.60
CA THR A 199 14.95 -9.56 -18.01
C THR A 199 14.36 -8.41 -18.84
N ASN A 200 13.21 -7.88 -18.43
CA ASN A 200 12.49 -6.83 -19.13
C ASN A 200 11.90 -5.83 -18.13
N PRO A 201 12.75 -5.02 -17.46
CA PRO A 201 12.30 -4.01 -16.51
C PRO A 201 11.51 -2.89 -17.22
N PRO A 202 10.59 -2.21 -16.52
CA PRO A 202 9.92 -1.02 -17.05
C PRO A 202 10.91 0.14 -17.07
N ILE A 203 11.51 0.41 -18.23
CA ILE A 203 12.47 1.51 -18.36
C ILE A 203 11.72 2.85 -18.26
N PRO A 204 12.18 3.78 -17.41
CA PRO A 204 11.51 5.06 -17.28
C PRO A 204 11.68 5.90 -18.53
N GLU A 205 10.59 6.47 -19.02
CA GLU A 205 10.60 7.46 -20.08
C GLU A 205 10.51 8.87 -19.49
N LYS A 206 11.03 9.86 -20.21
CA LYS A 206 10.92 11.25 -19.82
C LYS A 206 9.46 11.69 -20.00
N VAL A 207 8.76 11.91 -18.89
CA VAL A 207 7.40 12.46 -18.92
C VAL A 207 7.47 13.98 -19.01
N GLU A 208 6.96 14.55 -20.10
CA GLU A 208 6.77 15.98 -20.21
C GLU A 208 5.43 16.36 -19.54
N PHE A 209 5.52 16.90 -18.33
CA PHE A 209 4.35 17.49 -17.69
C PHE A 209 4.01 18.79 -18.43
N SER A 210 2.94 18.77 -19.22
CA SER A 210 2.45 20.00 -19.85
C SER A 210 2.06 20.99 -18.75
N SER A 211 2.68 22.15 -18.74
CA SER A 211 2.42 23.22 -17.79
C SER A 211 1.03 23.87 -17.95
N GLN A 212 0.20 23.33 -18.84
CA GLN A 212 -1.11 23.89 -19.17
C GLN A 212 -2.22 23.60 -18.15
N ASN A 213 -2.02 22.65 -17.22
CA ASN A 213 -2.92 22.48 -16.09
C ASN A 213 -2.41 23.23 -14.84
N LYS A 214 -2.09 24.51 -14.98
CA LYS A 214 -2.24 25.41 -13.84
C LYS A 214 -3.74 25.60 -13.62
N SER A 215 -4.40 24.61 -12.99
CA SER A 215 -5.52 24.96 -12.12
C SER A 215 -5.00 26.14 -11.27
N PRO A 216 -5.71 27.26 -11.19
CA PRO A 216 -5.37 28.26 -10.20
C PRO A 216 -5.41 27.51 -8.88
N GLY A 217 -4.22 27.13 -8.41
CA GLY A 217 -4.11 26.46 -7.13
C GLY A 217 -4.73 27.41 -6.14
N VAL A 218 -5.86 27.03 -5.58
CA VAL A 218 -6.19 27.46 -4.26
C VAL A 218 -5.00 26.93 -3.45
N VAL A 219 -3.97 27.78 -3.32
CA VAL A 219 -2.96 27.60 -2.29
C VAL A 219 -3.80 27.62 -1.03
N PRO A 220 -3.96 26.48 -0.31
CA PRO A 220 -4.63 26.53 0.98
C PRO A 220 -3.82 27.59 1.71
N GLU A 221 -4.48 28.65 2.17
CA GLU A 221 -3.85 29.59 3.08
C GLU A 221 -3.20 28.71 4.13
N SER A 222 -1.87 28.75 4.22
CA SER A 222 -1.15 27.93 5.17
C SER A 222 -1.68 28.31 6.52
N GLU A 223 -2.45 27.41 7.14
CA GLU A 223 -2.90 27.63 8.52
C GLU A 223 -1.63 27.96 9.32
N SER A 224 -1.66 29.08 10.03
CA SER A 224 -0.54 29.41 10.89
C SER A 224 -0.41 28.32 11.94
N ASP A 225 0.80 28.00 12.38
CA ASP A 225 1.04 27.00 13.43
C ASP A 225 0.18 27.27 14.69
N SER A 226 -0.18 28.55 14.93
CA SER A 226 -1.08 28.98 16.00
C SER A 226 -2.54 28.58 15.77
N ASP A 227 -3.04 28.57 14.53
CA ASP A 227 -4.40 28.15 14.21
C ASP A 227 -4.54 26.62 14.28
N HIS A 228 -3.50 25.90 13.86
CA HIS A 228 -3.44 24.46 14.02
C HIS A 228 -3.41 24.06 15.49
N ALA A 229 -2.54 24.66 16.30
CA ALA A 229 -2.44 24.40 17.73
C ALA A 229 -3.76 24.69 18.47
N ARG A 230 -4.50 25.74 18.07
CA ARG A 230 -5.81 26.07 18.65
C ARG A 230 -6.88 25.04 18.33
N LYS A 231 -6.89 24.47 17.12
CA LYS A 231 -7.82 23.40 16.73
C LYS A 231 -7.55 22.10 17.49
N VAL A 232 -6.27 21.76 17.69
CA VAL A 232 -5.88 20.54 18.42
C VAL A 232 -6.19 20.66 19.91
N SER A 233 -6.11 21.86 20.52
CA SER A 233 -6.42 22.06 21.94
C SER A 233 -7.93 22.11 22.27
N THR A 234 -8.81 22.00 21.25
CA THR A 234 -10.28 22.06 21.42
C THR A 234 -10.93 20.67 21.29
N ILE A 235 -10.14 19.62 21.11
CA ILE A 235 -10.55 18.21 21.11
C ILE A 235 -10.28 17.62 22.50
#